data_61ec1baf3e9f838d7efc0bac53d07fe2
#
_entry.id   61ec1baf3e9f838d7efc0bac53d07fe2
#
_cell.length_a   1.000
_cell.length_b   1.000
_cell.length_c   1.000
_cell.angle_alpha   90.00
_cell.angle_beta   90.00
_cell.angle_gamma   90.00
#
_symmetry.space_group_name_H-M   'P 1'
#
loop_
_entity.id
_entity.type
_entity.pdbx_description
1 polymer ?
#
loop_
_entity_poly.entity_id
_entity_poly.type
_entity_poly.pdbx_seq_one_letter_code
_entity_poly.pdbx_strand_id
1 'polypeptide(L)'
;MVLAAVEQNEPPGRRLVDDDFAELFLPAPLRWLVGATRFAPVRHLMIRGSEFTGPGLWANLACRKRFIADKLKESLDDINAVVILGAGLDTRAYLLTRRVRIPVFEVDLPVNVARKFKTVRRVLGELPLSVRLVALDLEHDDLLTALAEHGYRTDYRVFFICEGVTQYLSEVTVRRTLDGLRAAAPGSRLVFTYVRSDFIDGTNRYGTRTLYRNVRQRRQLWHFGLQPGEVADFLAEYGWRLVEQAGPDELMQRYVVPTGRKLKASQLEWSAYAEKT
;
A
#
# COMPACT_ATOMS: atom_id res chain seq x y z
N MET A 1 -7.29 -5.73 1.95
CA MET A 1 -7.39 -7.01 2.72
C MET A 1 -8.26 -8.05 2.02
N VAL A 2 -9.55 -7.84 1.75
CA VAL A 2 -10.43 -8.85 1.11
C VAL A 2 -9.81 -9.42 -0.16
N LEU A 3 -9.32 -8.57 -1.06
CA LEU A 3 -8.64 -8.98 -2.29
C LEU A 3 -7.46 -9.93 -1.99
N ALA A 4 -6.57 -9.56 -1.07
CA ALA A 4 -5.42 -10.38 -0.72
C ALA A 4 -5.85 -11.74 -0.15
N ALA A 5 -6.90 -11.77 0.66
CA ALA A 5 -7.47 -13.02 1.20
C ALA A 5 -8.09 -13.90 0.09
N VAL A 6 -8.79 -13.30 -0.88
CA VAL A 6 -9.36 -14.04 -2.03
C VAL A 6 -8.25 -14.60 -2.93
N GLU A 7 -7.16 -13.85 -3.13
CA GLU A 7 -6.00 -14.33 -3.91
C GLU A 7 -5.37 -15.59 -3.29
N GLN A 8 -5.47 -15.81 -1.96
CA GLN A 8 -4.99 -17.07 -1.34
C GLN A 8 -5.75 -18.30 -1.83
N ASN A 9 -6.97 -18.13 -2.34
CA ASN A 9 -7.77 -19.22 -2.91
C ASN A 9 -7.46 -19.51 -4.38
N GLU A 10 -6.63 -18.70 -5.05
CA GLU A 10 -6.06 -19.06 -6.35
C GLU A 10 -4.95 -20.11 -6.19
N PRO A 11 -4.73 -21.00 -7.18
CA PRO A 11 -3.57 -21.87 -7.20
C PRO A 11 -2.26 -21.10 -7.06
N PRO A 12 -1.22 -21.63 -6.37
CA PRO A 12 0.02 -20.90 -6.09
C PRO A 12 0.64 -20.21 -7.31
N GLY A 13 0.71 -20.87 -8.47
CA GLY A 13 1.25 -20.30 -9.72
C GLY A 13 0.37 -19.22 -10.38
N ARG A 14 -0.83 -18.99 -9.85
CA ARG A 14 -1.77 -17.98 -10.37
C ARG A 14 -2.04 -16.84 -9.40
N ARG A 15 -1.49 -16.91 -8.20
CA ARG A 15 -1.64 -15.85 -7.19
C ARG A 15 -0.89 -14.60 -7.58
N LEU A 16 -1.53 -13.45 -7.45
CA LEU A 16 -0.88 -12.15 -7.58
C LEU A 16 -0.34 -11.66 -6.23
N VAL A 17 -0.98 -12.04 -5.13
CA VAL A 17 -0.59 -11.68 -3.76
C VAL A 17 -0.43 -12.95 -2.95
N ASP A 18 0.63 -13.04 -2.17
CA ASP A 18 0.87 -14.10 -1.20
C ASP A 18 0.86 -13.49 0.22
N ASP A 19 -0.25 -13.70 0.94
CA ASP A 19 -0.53 -13.08 2.25
C ASP A 19 -1.46 -13.99 3.07
N ASP A 20 -0.88 -14.92 3.79
CA ASP A 20 -1.62 -15.91 4.60
C ASP A 20 -2.29 -15.29 5.85
N PHE A 21 -1.90 -14.08 6.24
CA PHE A 21 -2.59 -13.34 7.31
C PHE A 21 -3.84 -12.59 6.82
N ALA A 22 -3.98 -12.37 5.52
CA ALA A 22 -5.03 -11.50 4.98
C ALA A 22 -6.44 -11.93 5.42
N GLU A 23 -6.76 -13.22 5.39
CA GLU A 23 -8.06 -13.73 5.84
C GLU A 23 -8.25 -13.57 7.37
N LEU A 24 -7.21 -13.84 8.15
CA LEU A 24 -7.26 -13.82 9.61
C LEU A 24 -7.52 -12.40 10.17
N PHE A 25 -7.07 -11.37 9.45
CA PHE A 25 -7.27 -9.97 9.81
C PHE A 25 -8.66 -9.44 9.47
N LEU A 26 -9.44 -10.19 8.70
CA LEU A 26 -10.81 -9.80 8.37
C LEU A 26 -11.79 -10.05 9.52
N PRO A 27 -12.85 -9.23 9.62
CA PRO A 27 -14.01 -9.53 10.48
C PRO A 27 -14.72 -10.81 10.02
N ALA A 28 -15.38 -11.50 10.96
CA ALA A 28 -16.01 -12.79 10.71
C ALA A 28 -16.94 -12.85 9.48
N PRO A 29 -17.83 -11.87 9.21
CA PRO A 29 -18.68 -11.91 8.02
C PRO A 29 -17.87 -11.90 6.71
N LEU A 30 -16.78 -11.12 6.65
CA LEU A 30 -15.92 -11.06 5.46
C LEU A 30 -15.08 -12.33 5.29
N ARG A 31 -14.66 -12.96 6.38
CA ARG A 31 -13.99 -14.28 6.35
C ARG A 31 -14.90 -15.35 5.75
N TRP A 32 -16.19 -15.36 6.13
CA TRP A 32 -17.19 -16.25 5.54
C TRP A 32 -17.30 -16.07 4.01
N LEU A 33 -17.38 -14.80 3.57
CA LEU A 33 -17.42 -14.46 2.15
C LEU A 33 -16.16 -14.93 1.42
N VAL A 34 -14.98 -14.68 1.99
CA VAL A 34 -13.70 -15.16 1.45
C VAL A 34 -13.67 -16.69 1.41
N GLY A 35 -14.14 -17.38 2.45
CA GLY A 35 -14.22 -18.84 2.49
C GLY A 35 -15.02 -19.42 1.32
N ALA A 36 -16.12 -18.76 0.91
CA ALA A 36 -16.90 -19.18 -0.25
C ALA A 36 -16.11 -19.11 -1.57
N THR A 37 -15.10 -18.23 -1.67
CA THR A 37 -14.26 -18.09 -2.89
C THR A 37 -13.26 -19.23 -3.09
N ARG A 38 -13.19 -20.19 -2.17
CA ARG A 38 -12.51 -21.48 -2.41
C ARG A 38 -13.11 -22.22 -3.62
N PHE A 39 -14.42 -22.04 -3.84
CA PHE A 39 -15.07 -22.50 -5.07
C PHE A 39 -14.75 -21.54 -6.23
N ALA A 40 -14.10 -22.08 -7.28
CA ALA A 40 -13.66 -21.28 -8.41
C ALA A 40 -14.78 -20.44 -9.08
N PRO A 41 -16.01 -20.94 -9.30
CA PRO A 41 -17.09 -20.11 -9.85
C PRO A 41 -17.44 -18.90 -8.98
N VAL A 42 -17.50 -19.06 -7.65
CA VAL A 42 -17.78 -17.96 -6.72
C VAL A 42 -16.66 -16.93 -6.76
N ARG A 43 -15.41 -17.37 -6.76
CA ARG A 43 -14.24 -16.50 -6.89
C ARG A 43 -14.26 -15.70 -8.19
N HIS A 44 -14.51 -16.36 -9.33
CA HIS A 44 -14.62 -15.68 -10.62
C HIS A 44 -15.77 -14.67 -10.64
N LEU A 45 -16.92 -15.00 -10.06
CA LEU A 45 -18.04 -14.07 -9.97
C LEU A 45 -17.69 -12.84 -9.12
N MET A 46 -17.01 -13.03 -8.01
CA MET A 46 -16.56 -11.94 -7.13
C MET A 46 -15.57 -11.01 -7.85
N ILE A 47 -14.57 -11.58 -8.52
CA ILE A 47 -13.60 -10.79 -9.30
C ILE A 47 -14.30 -10.04 -10.43
N ARG A 48 -15.19 -10.68 -11.19
CA ARG A 48 -15.98 -10.02 -12.25
C ARG A 48 -16.90 -8.95 -11.67
N GLY A 49 -17.51 -9.19 -10.52
CA GLY A 49 -18.35 -8.20 -9.84
C GLY A 49 -17.58 -6.93 -9.48
N SER A 50 -16.32 -7.05 -9.08
CA SER A 50 -15.47 -5.90 -8.78
C SER A 50 -15.19 -5.02 -10.02
N GLU A 51 -15.14 -5.60 -11.21
CA GLU A 51 -14.93 -4.89 -12.47
C GLU A 51 -16.09 -3.93 -12.83
N PHE A 52 -17.32 -4.20 -12.38
CA PHE A 52 -18.45 -3.27 -12.58
C PHE A 52 -18.35 -2.01 -11.73
N THR A 53 -17.70 -2.09 -10.57
CA THR A 53 -17.52 -0.95 -9.64
C THR A 53 -16.26 -0.16 -9.94
N GLY A 54 -15.23 -0.84 -10.41
CA GLY A 54 -13.94 -0.26 -10.75
C GLY A 54 -13.15 -1.13 -11.73
N PRO A 55 -13.33 -0.89 -13.04
CA PRO A 55 -12.63 -1.66 -14.06
C PRO A 55 -11.12 -1.65 -13.84
N GLY A 56 -10.52 -2.84 -13.79
CA GLY A 56 -9.08 -3.02 -13.60
C GLY A 56 -8.55 -2.80 -12.20
N LEU A 57 -9.39 -2.43 -11.23
CA LEU A 57 -8.92 -2.18 -9.85
C LEU A 57 -8.44 -3.46 -9.18
N TRP A 58 -9.06 -4.63 -9.45
CA TRP A 58 -8.61 -5.88 -8.85
C TRP A 58 -7.16 -6.18 -9.17
N ALA A 59 -6.81 -6.22 -10.45
CA ALA A 59 -5.45 -6.49 -10.89
C ALA A 59 -4.47 -5.40 -10.40
N ASN A 60 -4.88 -4.12 -10.52
CA ASN A 60 -4.04 -3.00 -10.08
C ASN A 60 -3.67 -3.11 -8.60
N LEU A 61 -4.66 -3.30 -7.72
CA LEU A 61 -4.46 -3.42 -6.28
C LEU A 61 -3.65 -4.68 -5.90
N ALA A 62 -3.83 -5.80 -6.61
CA ALA A 62 -3.05 -7.01 -6.37
C ALA A 62 -1.59 -6.81 -6.82
N CYS A 63 -1.39 -6.29 -8.03
CA CYS A 63 -0.05 -6.09 -8.60
C CYS A 63 0.76 -5.05 -7.82
N ARG A 64 0.14 -3.94 -7.37
CA ARG A 64 0.85 -2.96 -6.53
C ARG A 64 1.32 -3.58 -5.21
N LYS A 65 0.50 -4.44 -4.56
CA LYS A 65 0.91 -5.17 -3.36
C LYS A 65 2.11 -6.07 -3.64
N ARG A 66 2.10 -6.76 -4.76
CA ARG A 66 3.21 -7.60 -5.20
C ARG A 66 4.46 -6.78 -5.51
N PHE A 67 4.32 -5.67 -6.24
CA PHE A 67 5.41 -4.76 -6.54
C PHE A 67 6.11 -4.26 -5.26
N ILE A 68 5.33 -3.78 -4.28
CA ILE A 68 5.86 -3.32 -3.00
C ILE A 68 6.56 -4.47 -2.25
N ALA A 69 5.97 -5.67 -2.25
CA ALA A 69 6.55 -6.83 -1.58
C ALA A 69 7.87 -7.27 -2.22
N ASP A 70 7.97 -7.22 -3.55
CA ASP A 70 9.19 -7.57 -4.28
C ASP A 70 10.28 -6.51 -4.00
N LYS A 71 9.96 -5.19 -4.04
CA LYS A 71 10.93 -4.13 -3.72
C LYS A 71 11.41 -4.20 -2.26
N LEU A 72 10.52 -4.49 -1.34
CA LEU A 72 10.89 -4.70 0.06
C LEU A 72 11.83 -5.90 0.21
N LYS A 73 11.51 -7.03 -0.44
CA LYS A 73 12.33 -8.24 -0.41
C LYS A 73 13.73 -8.01 -0.99
N GLU A 74 13.82 -7.29 -2.11
CA GLU A 74 15.09 -6.92 -2.76
C GLU A 74 15.97 -6.04 -1.86
N SER A 75 15.37 -5.29 -0.92
CA SER A 75 16.06 -4.32 -0.07
C SER A 75 16.40 -4.85 1.33
N LEU A 76 15.95 -6.05 1.72
CA LEU A 76 16.02 -6.52 3.12
C LEU A 76 17.44 -6.56 3.70
N ASP A 77 18.44 -6.86 2.89
CA ASP A 77 19.84 -6.96 3.34
C ASP A 77 20.48 -5.57 3.52
N ASP A 78 19.89 -4.54 2.94
CA ASP A 78 20.43 -3.17 2.91
C ASP A 78 19.77 -2.22 3.91
N ILE A 79 18.68 -2.62 4.55
CA ILE A 79 17.87 -1.77 5.43
C ILE A 79 17.94 -2.18 6.89
N ASN A 80 17.74 -1.21 7.79
CA ASN A 80 17.75 -1.42 9.24
C ASN A 80 16.34 -1.36 9.86
N ALA A 81 15.37 -0.77 9.15
CA ALA A 81 14.00 -0.63 9.62
C ALA A 81 13.01 -0.54 8.46
N VAL A 82 11.73 -0.76 8.76
CA VAL A 82 10.62 -0.49 7.84
C VAL A 82 9.63 0.47 8.49
N VAL A 83 9.13 1.44 7.74
CA VAL A 83 8.06 2.36 8.17
C VAL A 83 6.91 2.23 7.18
N ILE A 84 5.72 1.91 7.67
CA ILE A 84 4.50 1.78 6.86
C ILE A 84 3.56 2.92 7.23
N LEU A 85 3.42 3.89 6.34
CA LEU A 85 2.53 5.04 6.50
C LEU A 85 1.12 4.66 6.05
N GLY A 86 0.11 4.99 6.85
CA GLY A 86 -1.27 4.59 6.61
C GLY A 86 -1.45 3.07 6.65
N ALA A 87 -0.87 2.42 7.65
CA ALA A 87 -0.75 0.96 7.72
C ALA A 87 -2.10 0.21 7.73
N GLY A 88 -3.19 0.84 8.14
CA GLY A 88 -4.53 0.22 8.15
C GLY A 88 -4.51 -1.20 8.70
N LEU A 89 -4.98 -2.14 7.90
CA LEU A 89 -4.90 -3.58 8.19
C LEU A 89 -3.78 -4.29 7.40
N ASP A 90 -2.74 -3.56 6.97
CA ASP A 90 -1.57 -4.18 6.30
C ASP A 90 -0.96 -5.27 7.20
N THR A 91 -0.57 -6.36 6.61
CA THR A 91 -0.04 -7.55 7.30
C THR A 91 1.45 -7.74 7.09
N ARG A 92 2.10 -6.90 6.27
CA ARG A 92 3.52 -7.02 5.93
C ARG A 92 4.43 -7.00 7.15
N ALA A 93 4.11 -6.17 8.15
CA ALA A 93 4.86 -6.15 9.40
C ALA A 93 4.95 -7.55 10.02
N TYR A 94 3.84 -8.29 10.04
CA TYR A 94 3.76 -9.62 10.66
C TYR A 94 4.37 -10.72 9.78
N LEU A 95 4.31 -10.57 8.45
CA LEU A 95 5.03 -11.45 7.51
C LEU A 95 6.55 -11.27 7.64
N LEU A 96 7.02 -10.04 7.82
CA LEU A 96 8.43 -9.71 8.00
C LEU A 96 9.01 -10.32 9.28
N THR A 97 8.27 -10.32 10.39
CA THR A 97 8.75 -10.88 11.67
C THR A 97 9.11 -12.35 11.60
N ARG A 98 8.60 -13.07 10.60
CA ARG A 98 8.95 -14.49 10.34
C ARG A 98 10.31 -14.65 9.65
N ARG A 99 10.85 -13.58 9.05
CA ARG A 99 12.04 -13.62 8.18
C ARG A 99 13.22 -12.84 8.74
N VAL A 100 12.94 -11.66 9.31
CA VAL A 100 13.97 -10.73 9.77
C VAL A 100 13.59 -10.12 11.13
N ARG A 101 14.62 -9.69 11.87
CA ARG A 101 14.44 -9.05 13.20
C ARG A 101 14.80 -7.58 13.14
N ILE A 102 14.17 -6.84 12.23
CA ILE A 102 14.32 -5.37 12.14
C ILE A 102 13.08 -4.70 12.72
N PRO A 103 13.17 -3.48 13.28
CA PRO A 103 12.01 -2.74 13.72
C PRO A 103 11.10 -2.38 12.55
N VAL A 104 9.80 -2.56 12.76
CA VAL A 104 8.75 -2.15 11.81
C VAL A 104 7.82 -1.18 12.53
N PHE A 105 7.70 0.04 11.99
CA PHE A 105 6.83 1.08 12.50
C PHE A 105 5.58 1.15 11.61
N GLU A 106 4.43 0.90 12.19
CA GLU A 106 3.14 1.02 11.52
C GLU A 106 2.46 2.30 11.98
N VAL A 107 2.41 3.28 11.10
CA VAL A 107 1.84 4.62 11.37
C VAL A 107 0.44 4.70 10.82
N ASP A 108 -0.54 5.10 11.63
CA ASP A 108 -1.92 5.34 11.18
C ASP A 108 -2.67 6.19 12.22
N LEU A 109 -3.86 6.65 11.86
CA LEU A 109 -4.76 7.35 12.74
C LEU A 109 -5.01 6.56 14.04
N PRO A 110 -5.15 7.21 15.20
CA PRO A 110 -5.34 6.54 16.49
C PRO A 110 -6.45 5.49 16.49
N VAL A 111 -7.57 5.76 15.81
CA VAL A 111 -8.69 4.82 15.70
C VAL A 111 -8.32 3.55 14.92
N ASN A 112 -7.50 3.67 13.89
CA ASN A 112 -7.03 2.54 13.08
C ASN A 112 -5.98 1.73 13.84
N VAL A 113 -5.06 2.39 14.54
CA VAL A 113 -4.07 1.76 15.43
C VAL A 113 -4.75 0.94 16.52
N ALA A 114 -5.75 1.50 17.20
CA ALA A 114 -6.50 0.78 18.22
C ALA A 114 -7.24 -0.44 17.65
N ARG A 115 -7.84 -0.33 16.46
CA ARG A 115 -8.49 -1.44 15.76
C ARG A 115 -7.48 -2.51 15.37
N LYS A 116 -6.33 -2.11 14.83
CA LYS A 116 -5.25 -3.02 14.44
C LYS A 116 -4.70 -3.78 15.64
N PHE A 117 -4.41 -3.09 16.73
CA PHE A 117 -3.94 -3.71 17.96
C PHE A 117 -4.89 -4.84 18.45
N LYS A 118 -6.21 -4.55 18.48
CA LYS A 118 -7.22 -5.57 18.85
C LYS A 118 -7.19 -6.77 17.88
N THR A 119 -7.02 -6.50 16.59
CA THR A 119 -6.96 -7.54 15.55
C THR A 119 -5.72 -8.40 15.70
N VAL A 120 -4.56 -7.78 15.91
CA VAL A 120 -3.28 -8.47 16.11
C VAL A 120 -3.34 -9.36 17.35
N ARG A 121 -3.82 -8.84 18.48
CA ARG A 121 -4.00 -9.64 19.70
C ARG A 121 -4.93 -10.83 19.50
N ARG A 122 -6.00 -10.66 18.74
CA ARG A 122 -6.93 -11.78 18.43
C ARG A 122 -6.25 -12.84 17.56
N VAL A 123 -5.40 -12.46 16.61
CA VAL A 123 -4.81 -13.36 15.60
C VAL A 123 -3.51 -13.99 16.08
N LEU A 124 -2.65 -13.21 16.73
CA LEU A 124 -1.29 -13.61 17.12
C LEU A 124 -1.14 -13.83 18.63
N GLY A 125 -2.13 -13.44 19.44
CA GLY A 125 -2.04 -13.45 20.90
C GLY A 125 -1.40 -12.18 21.46
N GLU A 126 -0.30 -11.75 20.89
CA GLU A 126 0.46 -10.55 21.30
C GLU A 126 1.01 -9.77 20.10
N LEU A 127 1.40 -8.53 20.35
CA LEU A 127 2.11 -7.72 19.35
C LEU A 127 3.59 -8.17 19.29
N PRO A 128 4.13 -8.53 18.11
CA PRO A 128 5.52 -8.91 17.99
C PRO A 128 6.46 -7.79 18.46
N LEU A 129 7.52 -8.13 19.20
CA LEU A 129 8.45 -7.18 19.81
C LEU A 129 9.13 -6.23 18.81
N SER A 130 9.29 -6.63 17.55
CA SER A 130 9.85 -5.79 16.50
C SER A 130 8.83 -4.83 15.86
N VAL A 131 7.53 -4.97 16.14
CA VAL A 131 6.49 -4.10 15.59
C VAL A 131 6.11 -3.00 16.56
N ARG A 132 6.07 -1.77 16.07
CA ARG A 132 5.65 -0.58 16.80
C ARG A 132 4.43 0.02 16.11
N LEU A 133 3.33 0.15 16.83
CA LEU A 133 2.14 0.82 16.36
C LEU A 133 2.23 2.29 16.78
N VAL A 134 2.30 3.19 15.81
CA VAL A 134 2.45 4.64 16.01
C VAL A 134 1.14 5.31 15.66
N ALA A 135 0.46 5.82 16.67
CA ALA A 135 -0.80 6.55 16.49
C ALA A 135 -0.49 8.01 16.10
N LEU A 136 -0.86 8.39 14.87
CA LEU A 136 -0.52 9.70 14.32
C LEU A 136 -1.49 10.10 13.22
N ASP A 137 -1.86 11.37 13.18
CA ASP A 137 -2.57 11.99 12.05
C ASP A 137 -1.59 12.79 11.19
N LEU A 138 -1.29 12.26 9.99
CA LEU A 138 -0.38 12.92 9.05
C LEU A 138 -0.81 14.35 8.67
N GLU A 139 -2.11 14.69 8.78
CA GLU A 139 -2.59 16.05 8.49
C GLU A 139 -2.23 17.06 9.59
N HIS A 140 -1.95 16.62 10.81
CA HIS A 140 -1.80 17.51 11.97
C HIS A 140 -0.49 17.33 12.72
N ASP A 141 0.04 16.09 12.78
CA ASP A 141 1.14 15.73 13.66
C ASP A 141 2.49 15.69 12.91
N ASP A 142 3.59 15.75 13.67
CA ASP A 142 4.95 15.61 13.15
C ASP A 142 5.38 14.12 13.13
N LEU A 143 5.64 13.62 11.92
CA LEU A 143 5.97 12.22 11.68
C LEU A 143 7.28 11.81 12.36
N LEU A 144 8.33 12.63 12.24
CA LEU A 144 9.66 12.25 12.77
C LEU A 144 9.69 12.25 14.29
N THR A 145 9.04 13.21 14.92
CA THR A 145 8.89 13.27 16.38
C THR A 145 8.17 12.03 16.88
N ALA A 146 7.01 11.69 16.29
CA ALA A 146 6.27 10.51 16.71
C ALA A 146 7.03 9.19 16.48
N LEU A 147 7.76 9.06 15.39
CA LEU A 147 8.61 7.90 15.15
C LEU A 147 9.76 7.80 16.16
N ALA A 148 10.41 8.92 16.50
CA ALA A 148 11.51 8.97 17.48
C ALA A 148 11.05 8.53 18.88
N GLU A 149 9.86 8.94 19.32
CA GLU A 149 9.24 8.51 20.57
C GLU A 149 9.04 6.98 20.64
N HIS A 150 8.95 6.33 19.48
CA HIS A 150 8.81 4.86 19.36
C HIS A 150 10.13 4.14 19.06
N GLY A 151 11.27 4.85 19.14
CA GLY A 151 12.60 4.29 18.97
C GLY A 151 13.12 4.26 17.53
N TYR A 152 12.53 5.03 16.64
CA TYR A 152 13.10 5.31 15.32
C TYR A 152 14.39 6.12 15.46
N ARG A 153 15.36 5.82 14.61
CA ARG A 153 16.65 6.52 14.58
C ARG A 153 16.89 7.05 13.16
N THR A 154 17.38 8.26 13.07
CA THR A 154 17.66 8.94 11.79
C THR A 154 18.85 8.35 11.03
N ASP A 155 19.72 7.59 11.71
CA ASP A 155 20.85 6.87 11.10
C ASP A 155 20.44 5.50 10.49
N TYR A 156 19.18 5.07 10.65
CA TYR A 156 18.68 3.87 10.01
C TYR A 156 18.51 4.08 8.49
N ARG A 157 18.99 3.12 7.70
CA ARG A 157 18.52 2.96 6.32
C ARG A 157 17.16 2.30 6.37
N VAL A 158 16.15 3.02 5.93
CA VAL A 158 14.74 2.67 6.11
C VAL A 158 14.08 2.36 4.79
N PHE A 159 13.20 1.37 4.78
CA PHE A 159 12.25 1.16 3.70
C PHE A 159 10.90 1.77 4.09
N PHE A 160 10.55 2.89 3.46
CA PHE A 160 9.28 3.56 3.64
C PHE A 160 8.24 3.01 2.67
N ILE A 161 7.05 2.72 3.17
CA ILE A 161 5.89 2.27 2.39
C ILE A 161 4.74 3.25 2.61
N CYS A 162 4.20 3.80 1.52
CA CYS A 162 3.03 4.68 1.54
C CYS A 162 2.02 4.17 0.49
N GLU A 163 1.33 3.06 0.80
CA GLU A 163 0.43 2.36 -0.12
C GLU A 163 -1.02 2.82 0.03
N GLY A 164 -1.58 3.46 -1.00
CA GLY A 164 -2.99 3.84 -1.04
C GLY A 164 -3.34 4.93 -0.03
N VAL A 165 -2.43 5.86 0.25
CA VAL A 165 -2.55 6.90 1.28
C VAL A 165 -2.52 8.29 0.66
N THR A 166 -1.60 8.58 -0.24
CA THR A 166 -1.34 9.93 -0.75
C THR A 166 -2.59 10.63 -1.27
N GLN A 167 -3.49 9.91 -1.94
CA GLN A 167 -4.72 10.47 -2.48
C GLN A 167 -5.71 10.99 -1.41
N TYR A 168 -5.60 10.53 -0.17
CA TYR A 168 -6.45 10.96 0.95
C TYR A 168 -5.93 12.20 1.65
N LEU A 169 -4.66 12.54 1.43
CA LEU A 169 -3.99 13.67 2.05
C LEU A 169 -4.12 14.92 1.18
N SER A 170 -4.04 16.09 1.81
CA SER A 170 -3.86 17.35 1.10
C SER A 170 -2.47 17.41 0.45
N GLU A 171 -2.29 18.19 -0.61
CA GLU A 171 -0.98 18.37 -1.23
C GLU A 171 0.04 18.92 -0.21
N VAL A 172 -0.38 19.84 0.63
CA VAL A 172 0.45 20.40 1.71
C VAL A 172 0.96 19.30 2.62
N THR A 173 0.10 18.35 2.99
CA THR A 173 0.48 17.23 3.87
C THR A 173 1.40 16.23 3.17
N VAL A 174 1.15 15.92 1.89
CA VAL A 174 2.06 15.05 1.12
C VAL A 174 3.45 15.68 1.05
N ARG A 175 3.54 16.97 0.72
CA ARG A 175 4.80 17.72 0.67
C ARG A 175 5.49 17.77 2.04
N ARG A 176 4.76 18.05 3.12
CA ARG A 176 5.29 18.03 4.48
C ARG A 176 5.81 16.65 4.89
N THR A 177 5.07 15.58 4.55
CA THR A 177 5.50 14.22 4.82
C THR A 177 6.83 13.92 4.11
N LEU A 178 6.95 14.24 2.83
CA LEU A 178 8.18 14.05 2.07
C LEU A 178 9.33 14.92 2.59
N ASP A 179 9.03 16.14 3.04
CA ASP A 179 10.03 17.03 3.65
C ASP A 179 10.57 16.43 4.96
N GLY A 180 9.71 15.86 5.80
CA GLY A 180 10.13 15.07 6.96
C GLY A 180 11.03 13.90 6.57
N LEU A 181 10.70 13.16 5.50
CA LEU A 181 11.53 12.07 5.00
C LEU A 181 12.86 12.54 4.34
N ARG A 182 13.08 13.85 4.18
CA ARG A 182 14.35 14.40 3.71
C ARG A 182 15.51 14.04 4.65
N ALA A 183 15.24 13.90 5.95
CA ALA A 183 16.21 13.52 6.98
C ALA A 183 16.57 12.02 6.99
N ALA A 184 15.97 11.21 6.11
CA ALA A 184 16.30 9.79 6.03
C ALA A 184 17.76 9.57 5.59
N ALA A 185 18.40 8.55 6.16
CA ALA A 185 19.78 8.21 5.83
C ALA A 185 19.94 7.85 4.33
N PRO A 186 21.08 8.23 3.70
CA PRO A 186 21.37 7.81 2.34
C PRO A 186 21.28 6.29 2.17
N GLY A 187 20.73 5.86 1.04
CA GLY A 187 20.44 4.45 0.80
C GLY A 187 19.10 3.96 1.36
N SER A 188 18.33 4.82 2.07
CA SER A 188 16.93 4.52 2.36
C SER A 188 16.10 4.38 1.09
N ARG A 189 14.99 3.66 1.18
CA ARG A 189 14.08 3.37 0.07
C ARG A 189 12.69 3.92 0.36
N LEU A 190 11.99 4.36 -0.65
CA LEU A 190 10.59 4.81 -0.57
C LEU A 190 9.79 4.14 -1.69
N VAL A 191 8.73 3.41 -1.31
CA VAL A 191 7.69 3.01 -2.26
C VAL A 191 6.41 3.73 -1.90
N PHE A 192 5.82 4.42 -2.85
CA PHE A 192 4.49 5.00 -2.67
C PHE A 192 3.62 4.78 -3.89
N THR A 193 2.32 4.83 -3.68
CA THR A 193 1.34 4.82 -4.76
C THR A 193 0.63 6.16 -4.83
N TYR A 194 0.24 6.53 -6.03
CA TYR A 194 -0.46 7.77 -6.28
C TYR A 194 -1.52 7.59 -7.36
N VAL A 195 -2.59 8.36 -7.24
CA VAL A 195 -3.63 8.48 -8.26
C VAL A 195 -3.20 9.56 -9.25
N ARG A 196 -3.57 9.41 -10.51
CA ARG A 196 -3.27 10.41 -11.52
C ARG A 196 -4.02 11.72 -11.26
N SER A 197 -3.34 12.85 -11.42
CA SER A 197 -3.89 14.19 -11.16
C SER A 197 -5.07 14.52 -12.09
N ASP A 198 -5.07 14.04 -13.35
CA ASP A 198 -6.17 14.21 -14.29
C ASP A 198 -7.46 13.47 -13.88
N PHE A 199 -7.36 12.47 -12.99
CA PHE A 199 -8.53 11.91 -12.32
C PHE A 199 -9.03 12.82 -11.19
N ILE A 200 -8.10 13.40 -10.43
CA ILE A 200 -8.45 14.26 -9.29
C ILE A 200 -9.21 15.51 -9.77
N ASP A 201 -8.78 16.12 -10.86
CA ASP A 201 -9.43 17.31 -11.45
C ASP A 201 -10.68 16.96 -12.31
N GLY A 202 -10.86 15.68 -12.65
CA GLY A 202 -12.01 15.18 -13.41
C GLY A 202 -11.85 15.21 -14.91
N THR A 203 -10.69 15.58 -15.43
CA THR A 203 -10.37 15.59 -16.87
C THR A 203 -10.45 14.18 -17.45
N ASN A 204 -9.97 13.17 -16.71
CA ASN A 204 -10.05 11.78 -17.12
C ASN A 204 -10.58 10.89 -16.00
N ARG A 205 -11.54 10.04 -16.28
CA ARG A 205 -12.18 9.15 -15.29
C ARG A 205 -11.81 7.68 -15.48
N TYR A 206 -10.97 7.33 -16.43
CA TYR A 206 -10.48 5.97 -16.69
C TYR A 206 -11.56 4.88 -16.64
N GLY A 207 -12.76 5.18 -17.16
CA GLY A 207 -13.91 4.27 -17.11
C GLY A 207 -14.54 4.10 -15.72
N THR A 208 -14.04 4.74 -14.66
CA THR A 208 -14.48 4.55 -13.28
C THR A 208 -15.41 5.67 -12.78
N ARG A 209 -16.44 6.02 -13.56
CA ARG A 209 -17.39 7.11 -13.22
C ARG A 209 -18.02 6.97 -11.84
N THR A 210 -18.38 5.76 -11.45
CA THR A 210 -18.99 5.50 -10.13
C THR A 210 -18.00 5.76 -8.99
N LEU A 211 -16.75 5.32 -9.14
CA LEU A 211 -15.68 5.60 -8.20
C LEU A 211 -15.47 7.11 -8.08
N TYR A 212 -15.28 7.81 -9.22
CA TYR A 212 -15.09 9.26 -9.25
C TYR A 212 -16.18 10.00 -8.48
N ARG A 213 -17.46 9.68 -8.81
CA ARG A 213 -18.61 10.28 -8.11
C ARG A 213 -18.57 10.05 -6.62
N ASN A 214 -18.17 8.87 -6.16
CA ASN A 214 -18.12 8.54 -4.73
C ASN A 214 -16.98 9.26 -4.02
N VAL A 215 -15.75 9.20 -4.57
CA VAL A 215 -14.56 9.70 -3.86
C VAL A 215 -14.32 11.19 -4.04
N ARG A 216 -14.74 11.77 -5.17
CA ARG A 216 -14.53 13.20 -5.46
C ARG A 216 -15.78 14.06 -5.25
N GLN A 217 -16.95 13.61 -5.70
CA GLN A 217 -18.14 14.45 -5.67
C GLN A 217 -18.97 14.26 -4.39
N ARG A 218 -19.19 13.03 -3.92
CA ARG A 218 -20.04 12.76 -2.75
C ARG A 218 -19.28 12.86 -1.42
N ARG A 219 -18.12 12.21 -1.31
CA ARG A 219 -17.39 12.07 -0.06
C ARG A 219 -16.19 13.02 0.04
N GLN A 220 -15.73 13.56 -1.08
CA GLN A 220 -14.56 14.43 -1.16
C GLN A 220 -13.34 13.87 -0.41
N LEU A 221 -13.06 12.58 -0.64
CA LEU A 221 -12.01 11.85 0.09
C LEU A 221 -10.64 11.95 -0.56
N TRP A 222 -10.59 12.11 -1.90
CA TRP A 222 -9.34 12.11 -2.65
C TRP A 222 -9.00 13.54 -3.07
N HIS A 223 -7.84 13.98 -2.67
CA HIS A 223 -7.41 15.38 -2.81
C HIS A 223 -6.16 15.52 -3.67
N PHE A 224 -5.22 14.56 -3.57
CA PHE A 224 -3.91 14.62 -4.19
C PHE A 224 -3.75 13.60 -5.32
N GLY A 225 -3.03 14.00 -6.37
CA GLY A 225 -2.62 13.16 -7.48
C GLY A 225 -1.40 13.74 -8.18
N LEU A 226 -0.69 12.90 -8.94
CA LEU A 226 0.48 13.28 -9.75
C LEU A 226 0.32 12.78 -11.19
N GLN A 227 0.96 13.45 -12.15
CA GLN A 227 1.19 12.86 -13.46
C GLN A 227 2.46 12.01 -13.43
N PRO A 228 2.47 10.85 -14.13
CA PRO A 228 3.66 10.00 -14.16
C PRO A 228 4.94 10.73 -14.59
N GLY A 229 4.84 11.69 -15.51
CA GLY A 229 5.99 12.47 -15.96
C GLY A 229 6.55 13.47 -14.96
N GLU A 230 5.82 13.78 -13.89
CA GLU A 230 6.21 14.77 -12.87
C GLU A 230 6.86 14.14 -11.64
N VAL A 231 6.76 12.80 -11.47
CA VAL A 231 7.15 12.11 -10.23
C VAL A 231 8.64 12.22 -9.95
N ALA A 232 9.48 12.17 -10.97
CA ALA A 232 10.93 12.28 -10.80
C ALA A 232 11.34 13.64 -10.22
N ASP A 233 10.83 14.72 -10.80
CA ASP A 233 11.11 16.09 -10.37
C ASP A 233 10.52 16.36 -8.99
N PHE A 234 9.28 15.91 -8.76
CA PHE A 234 8.62 16.02 -7.46
C PHE A 234 9.42 15.34 -6.34
N LEU A 235 9.95 14.15 -6.57
CA LEU A 235 10.77 13.44 -5.58
C LEU A 235 12.15 14.13 -5.38
N ALA A 236 12.75 14.66 -6.46
CA ALA A 236 14.05 15.33 -6.41
C ALA A 236 14.02 16.56 -5.50
N GLU A 237 12.88 17.28 -5.38
CA GLU A 237 12.71 18.38 -4.44
C GLU A 237 13.03 17.99 -2.99
N TYR A 238 12.87 16.70 -2.64
CA TYR A 238 13.06 16.16 -1.27
C TYR A 238 14.32 15.28 -1.16
N GLY A 239 15.18 15.27 -2.18
CA GLY A 239 16.41 14.49 -2.19
C GLY A 239 16.17 12.99 -2.38
N TRP A 240 15.12 12.62 -3.10
CA TRP A 240 14.82 11.25 -3.51
C TRP A 240 15.02 11.10 -5.02
N ARG A 241 15.74 10.08 -5.45
CA ARG A 241 15.91 9.73 -6.85
C ARG A 241 14.90 8.65 -7.24
N LEU A 242 14.05 8.92 -8.21
CA LEU A 242 13.16 7.90 -8.77
C LEU A 242 14.01 6.78 -9.42
N VAL A 243 13.83 5.56 -8.98
CA VAL A 243 14.52 4.38 -9.50
C VAL A 243 13.66 3.64 -10.50
N GLU A 244 12.38 3.46 -10.14
CA GLU A 244 11.42 2.73 -10.96
C GLU A 244 10.01 3.28 -10.75
N GLN A 245 9.25 3.27 -11.81
CA GLN A 245 7.83 3.61 -11.80
C GLN A 245 7.07 2.50 -12.52
N ALA A 246 6.01 2.01 -11.93
CA ALA A 246 5.19 0.94 -12.49
C ALA A 246 3.75 1.42 -12.66
N GLY A 247 3.36 1.52 -13.91
CA GLY A 247 1.98 1.75 -14.34
C GLY A 247 1.27 0.43 -14.66
N PRO A 248 0.04 0.50 -15.21
CA PRO A 248 -0.76 -0.68 -15.48
C PRO A 248 -0.10 -1.66 -16.46
N ASP A 249 0.57 -1.16 -17.49
CA ASP A 249 1.16 -2.03 -18.52
C ASP A 249 2.37 -2.79 -17.96
N GLU A 250 3.26 -2.13 -17.19
CA GLU A 250 4.39 -2.75 -16.51
C GLU A 250 3.91 -3.78 -15.48
N LEU A 251 2.90 -3.43 -14.68
CA LEU A 251 2.32 -4.33 -13.68
C LEU A 251 1.66 -5.56 -14.34
N MET A 252 0.96 -5.35 -15.46
CA MET A 252 0.34 -6.45 -16.21
C MET A 252 1.38 -7.41 -16.78
N GLN A 253 2.41 -6.91 -17.45
CA GLN A 253 3.46 -7.71 -18.05
C GLN A 253 4.23 -8.49 -16.99
N ARG A 254 4.57 -7.86 -15.88
CA ARG A 254 5.38 -8.45 -14.82
C ARG A 254 4.63 -9.50 -14.01
N TYR A 255 3.36 -9.25 -13.68
CA TYR A 255 2.65 -10.04 -12.68
C TYR A 255 1.44 -10.82 -13.21
N VAL A 256 0.66 -10.26 -14.13
CA VAL A 256 -0.57 -10.90 -14.57
C VAL A 256 -0.32 -11.88 -15.72
N VAL A 257 0.42 -11.46 -16.73
CA VAL A 257 0.72 -12.29 -17.91
C VAL A 257 1.32 -13.65 -17.51
N PRO A 258 2.31 -13.74 -16.59
CA PRO A 258 2.88 -15.03 -16.19
C PRO A 258 1.88 -15.97 -15.52
N THR A 259 0.78 -15.46 -14.97
CA THR A 259 -0.26 -16.30 -14.32
C THR A 259 -1.26 -16.89 -15.31
N GLY A 260 -1.24 -16.48 -16.58
CA GLY A 260 -2.23 -16.84 -17.59
C GLY A 260 -3.65 -16.33 -17.29
N ARG A 261 -3.83 -15.40 -16.36
CA ARG A 261 -5.13 -14.81 -16.02
C ARG A 261 -5.50 -13.71 -17.00
N LYS A 262 -6.79 -13.62 -17.32
CA LYS A 262 -7.34 -12.58 -18.21
C LYS A 262 -7.87 -11.41 -17.38
N LEU A 263 -6.97 -10.67 -16.73
CA LEU A 263 -7.28 -9.47 -15.98
C LEU A 263 -6.70 -8.26 -16.70
N LYS A 264 -7.21 -7.08 -16.38
CA LYS A 264 -6.65 -5.79 -16.83
C LYS A 264 -6.35 -4.93 -15.61
N ALA A 265 -5.27 -4.18 -15.62
CA ALA A 265 -4.97 -3.20 -14.58
C ALA A 265 -5.59 -1.84 -14.94
N SER A 266 -6.04 -1.11 -13.91
CA SER A 266 -6.58 0.24 -14.07
C SER A 266 -5.46 1.24 -14.36
N GLN A 267 -5.72 2.19 -15.25
CA GLN A 267 -4.81 3.30 -15.56
C GLN A 267 -4.75 4.36 -14.44
N LEU A 268 -5.62 4.22 -13.44
CA LEU A 268 -5.89 5.24 -12.43
C LEU A 268 -4.76 5.43 -11.44
N GLU A 269 -4.16 4.35 -10.95
CA GLU A 269 -3.17 4.36 -9.87
C GLU A 269 -1.85 3.76 -10.33
N TRP A 270 -0.76 4.41 -9.95
CA TRP A 270 0.61 4.05 -10.27
C TRP A 270 1.43 3.84 -9.00
N SER A 271 2.53 3.11 -9.12
CA SER A 271 3.50 2.90 -8.04
C SER A 271 4.85 3.51 -8.41
N ALA A 272 5.50 4.16 -7.46
CA ALA A 272 6.84 4.70 -7.61
C ALA A 272 7.78 4.13 -6.54
N TYR A 273 8.99 3.80 -6.94
CA TYR A 273 10.06 3.34 -6.08
C TYR A 273 11.26 4.28 -6.21
N ALA A 274 11.71 4.81 -5.10
CA ALA A 274 12.77 5.81 -5.03
C ALA A 274 13.83 5.44 -3.98
N GLU A 275 15.02 6.00 -4.18
CA GLU A 275 16.17 5.88 -3.29
C GLU A 275 16.59 7.24 -2.76
N LYS A 276 16.93 7.29 -1.48
CA LYS A 276 17.51 8.48 -0.84
C LYS A 276 18.96 8.66 -1.29
N THR A 277 19.24 9.80 -1.88
CA THR A 277 20.59 10.20 -2.34
C THR A 277 21.41 10.82 -1.24
#